data_548ea5a567abe5c5f1d5e26a50cb1977
#
_entry.id   548ea5a567abe5c5f1d5e26a50cb1977
#
_cell.length_a   1.000
_cell.length_b   1.000
_cell.length_c   1.000
_cell.angle_alpha   90.00
_cell.angle_beta   90.00
_cell.angle_gamma   90.00
#
_symmetry.space_group_name_H-M   'P 1'
#
loop_
_entity.id
_entity.type
_entity.pdbx_description
1 polymer ?
#
loop_
_entity_poly.entity_id
_entity_poly.type
_entity_poly.pdbx_seq_one_letter_code
_entity_poly.pdbx_strand_id
1 'polypeptide(L)'
;MKKICFIAQFPPPMHGLSKAVETLYNSNLNFEIDSQGEFEFEKVDITNNKNFIKNLLKISRSKADLFYFTISQTKGGNLRDLVIFKLLELQHKKCLIHLHGGYYRQLVDNDMAGWQRKANYKAIKKLSGAIVLSNSLKKIFEGMIDDDRIFVVENCVDDQYLLTDQEIEEKLKALENEKVLHVLWLSNFIRSKGYSFVLEMAKAEKERVDAGGEKRFHFDFAGKFFEDSEKDYFESYIKENGLEEYVTYYGIVGGEQKRELLKKCYIFALPTRYPNEGQALKI
;
A
#
# COMPACT_ATOMS: atom_id res chain seq x y z
N MET A 1 8.90 16.02 -26.27
CA MET A 1 8.46 15.59 -24.94
C MET A 1 8.60 14.07 -24.84
N LYS A 2 9.07 13.53 -23.71
CA LYS A 2 9.20 12.07 -23.55
C LYS A 2 7.86 11.47 -23.15
N LYS A 3 7.58 10.26 -23.64
CA LYS A 3 6.32 9.55 -23.34
C LYS A 3 6.55 8.37 -22.41
N ILE A 4 5.71 8.23 -21.37
CA ILE A 4 5.72 7.12 -20.41
C ILE A 4 4.40 6.36 -20.51
N CYS A 5 4.47 5.05 -20.77
CA CYS A 5 3.30 4.18 -20.79
C CYS A 5 3.16 3.47 -19.44
N PHE A 6 2.07 3.75 -18.73
CA PHE A 6 1.69 3.11 -17.47
C PHE A 6 0.96 1.80 -17.74
N ILE A 7 1.58 0.67 -17.43
CA ILE A 7 0.95 -0.65 -17.42
C ILE A 7 0.65 -0.98 -15.95
N ALA A 8 -0.56 -0.67 -15.48
CA ALA A 8 -0.87 -0.73 -14.07
C ALA A 8 -2.36 -1.01 -13.80
N GLN A 9 -2.68 -1.30 -12.55
CA GLN A 9 -4.05 -1.32 -12.07
C GLN A 9 -4.47 0.10 -11.70
N PHE A 10 -5.61 0.52 -12.23
CA PHE A 10 -6.22 1.82 -11.93
C PHE A 10 -7.55 1.63 -11.19
N PRO A 11 -7.99 2.62 -10.39
CA PRO A 11 -9.33 2.58 -9.82
C PRO A 11 -10.43 2.58 -10.90
N PRO A 12 -11.63 1.98 -10.64
CA PRO A 12 -11.96 1.10 -9.53
C PRO A 12 -11.39 -0.32 -9.69
N PRO A 13 -11.17 -1.11 -8.61
CA PRO A 13 -11.40 -0.79 -7.21
C PRO A 13 -10.28 0.07 -6.60
N MET A 14 -10.63 0.89 -5.58
CA MET A 14 -9.68 1.69 -4.84
C MET A 14 -8.95 0.83 -3.80
N HIS A 15 -7.64 0.74 -3.89
CA HIS A 15 -6.74 0.11 -2.92
C HIS A 15 -5.36 0.77 -3.00
N GLY A 16 -4.46 0.48 -2.06
CA GLY A 16 -3.18 1.18 -1.94
C GLY A 16 -2.39 1.30 -3.26
N LEU A 17 -2.25 0.19 -4.01
CA LEU A 17 -1.57 0.20 -5.31
C LEU A 17 -2.28 1.09 -6.33
N SER A 18 -3.59 0.90 -6.54
CA SER A 18 -4.33 1.66 -7.55
C SER A 18 -4.38 3.16 -7.21
N LYS A 19 -4.43 3.52 -5.91
CA LYS A 19 -4.34 4.92 -5.46
C LYS A 19 -2.97 5.51 -5.75
N ALA A 20 -1.88 4.82 -5.44
CA ALA A 20 -0.52 5.29 -5.71
C ALA A 20 -0.30 5.51 -7.22
N VAL A 21 -0.78 4.58 -8.06
CA VAL A 21 -0.71 4.71 -9.52
C VAL A 21 -1.52 5.90 -10.02
N GLU A 22 -2.75 6.09 -9.52
CA GLU A 22 -3.61 7.21 -9.89
C GLU A 22 -2.98 8.55 -9.49
N THR A 23 -2.44 8.64 -8.28
CA THR A 23 -1.75 9.84 -7.79
C THR A 23 -0.58 10.21 -8.69
N LEU A 24 0.26 9.24 -9.06
CA LEU A 24 1.38 9.50 -9.97
C LEU A 24 0.91 9.86 -11.39
N TYR A 25 -0.10 9.15 -11.91
CA TYR A 25 -0.63 9.42 -13.25
C TYR A 25 -1.27 10.80 -13.37
N ASN A 26 -1.92 11.28 -12.31
CA ASN A 26 -2.57 12.59 -12.24
C ASN A 26 -1.68 13.69 -11.63
N SER A 27 -0.38 13.44 -11.48
CA SER A 27 0.56 14.44 -10.96
C SER A 27 0.86 15.52 -11.99
N ASN A 28 1.44 16.63 -11.52
CA ASN A 28 1.91 17.74 -12.36
C ASN A 28 3.08 17.38 -13.31
N LEU A 29 3.62 16.16 -13.19
CA LEU A 29 4.59 15.63 -14.17
C LEU A 29 3.93 15.26 -15.50
N ASN A 30 2.61 15.03 -15.51
CA ASN A 30 1.84 14.70 -16.69
C ASN A 30 1.43 16.01 -17.42
N PHE A 31 1.89 16.18 -18.63
CA PHE A 31 1.58 17.35 -19.46
C PHE A 31 0.08 17.54 -19.72
N GLU A 32 -0.71 16.46 -19.75
CA GLU A 32 -2.17 16.56 -19.90
C GLU A 32 -2.86 17.16 -18.66
N ILE A 33 -2.21 17.08 -17.48
CA ILE A 33 -2.73 17.62 -16.22
C ILE A 33 -2.18 19.04 -15.97
N ASP A 34 -0.89 19.24 -16.24
CA ASP A 34 -0.21 20.53 -16.13
C ASP A 34 0.59 20.79 -17.40
N SER A 35 0.34 21.91 -18.08
CA SER A 35 1.05 22.31 -19.30
C SER A 35 2.56 22.54 -19.12
N GLN A 36 3.05 22.60 -17.89
CA GLN A 36 4.48 22.60 -17.54
C GLN A 36 5.03 21.20 -17.30
N GLY A 37 4.20 20.16 -17.33
CA GLY A 37 4.60 18.77 -17.14
C GLY A 37 5.64 18.32 -18.15
N GLU A 38 6.59 17.51 -17.69
CA GLU A 38 7.75 17.09 -18.49
C GLU A 38 7.44 15.89 -19.39
N PHE A 39 6.36 15.14 -19.12
CA PHE A 39 6.07 13.86 -19.74
C PHE A 39 4.64 13.80 -20.28
N GLU A 40 4.47 13.12 -21.40
CA GLU A 40 3.18 12.65 -21.89
C GLU A 40 2.92 11.24 -21.31
N PHE A 41 1.80 11.05 -20.60
CA PHE A 41 1.45 9.77 -20.01
C PHE A 41 0.42 9.01 -20.85
N GLU A 42 0.70 7.73 -21.09
CA GLU A 42 -0.20 6.78 -21.76
C GLU A 42 -0.66 5.72 -20.77
N LYS A 43 -1.94 5.33 -20.81
CA LYS A 43 -2.55 4.40 -19.87
C LYS A 43 -2.88 3.05 -20.52
N VAL A 44 -2.37 1.96 -19.94
CA VAL A 44 -2.78 0.59 -20.20
C VAL A 44 -3.25 -0.03 -18.88
N ASP A 45 -4.56 -0.06 -18.68
CA ASP A 45 -5.17 -0.60 -17.47
C ASP A 45 -5.24 -2.12 -17.52
N ILE A 46 -4.54 -2.77 -16.58
CA ILE A 46 -4.49 -4.23 -16.42
C ILE A 46 -5.34 -4.75 -15.26
N THR A 47 -6.26 -3.94 -14.72
CA THR A 47 -7.17 -4.34 -13.63
C THR A 47 -8.04 -5.53 -14.05
N ASN A 48 -8.54 -5.53 -15.30
CA ASN A 48 -9.38 -6.59 -15.82
C ASN A 48 -8.63 -7.49 -16.81
N ASN A 49 -8.37 -8.73 -16.41
CA ASN A 49 -7.68 -9.73 -17.24
C ASN A 49 -8.44 -10.10 -18.53
N LYS A 50 -9.76 -9.86 -18.62
CA LYS A 50 -10.53 -10.08 -19.87
C LYS A 50 -10.01 -9.20 -21.01
N ASN A 51 -9.38 -8.09 -20.71
CA ASN A 51 -8.80 -7.16 -21.68
C ASN A 51 -7.35 -7.51 -22.06
N PHE A 52 -6.80 -8.66 -21.65
CA PHE A 52 -5.38 -8.97 -21.78
C PHE A 52 -4.87 -8.86 -23.24
N ILE A 53 -5.54 -9.46 -24.19
CA ILE A 53 -5.14 -9.40 -25.61
C ILE A 53 -5.18 -7.97 -26.15
N LYS A 54 -6.24 -7.21 -25.82
CA LYS A 54 -6.34 -5.79 -26.18
C LYS A 54 -5.20 -4.96 -25.58
N ASN A 55 -4.83 -5.24 -24.33
CA ASN A 55 -3.73 -4.58 -23.65
C ASN A 55 -2.39 -4.92 -24.29
N LEU A 56 -2.13 -6.17 -24.67
CA LEU A 56 -0.91 -6.55 -25.42
C LEU A 56 -0.79 -5.79 -26.75
N LEU A 57 -1.90 -5.64 -27.47
CA LEU A 57 -1.92 -4.86 -28.73
C LEU A 57 -1.64 -3.37 -28.47
N LYS A 58 -2.19 -2.79 -27.39
CA LYS A 58 -1.87 -1.40 -27.01
C LYS A 58 -0.38 -1.24 -26.67
N ILE A 59 0.15 -2.12 -25.82
CA ILE A 59 1.57 -2.12 -25.43
C ILE A 59 2.49 -2.26 -26.67
N SER A 60 2.15 -3.18 -27.57
CA SER A 60 2.90 -3.41 -28.80
C SER A 60 2.95 -2.18 -29.73
N ARG A 61 1.84 -1.45 -29.82
CA ARG A 61 1.70 -0.27 -30.69
C ARG A 61 2.19 1.03 -30.05
N SER A 62 2.34 1.05 -28.74
CA SER A 62 2.79 2.22 -27.99
C SER A 62 4.20 2.64 -28.47
N LYS A 63 4.39 3.95 -28.64
CA LYS A 63 5.67 4.59 -28.97
C LYS A 63 6.32 5.24 -27.74
N ALA A 64 5.94 4.80 -26.53
CA ALA A 64 6.50 5.32 -25.30
C ALA A 64 8.01 5.04 -25.19
N ASP A 65 8.73 6.02 -24.65
CA ASP A 65 10.18 5.94 -24.38
C ASP A 65 10.49 5.04 -23.20
N LEU A 66 9.54 4.98 -22.22
CA LEU A 66 9.63 4.18 -21.01
C LEU A 66 8.28 3.54 -20.69
N PHE A 67 8.31 2.29 -20.27
CA PHE A 67 7.16 1.57 -19.74
C PHE A 67 7.30 1.46 -18.22
N TYR A 68 6.40 2.11 -17.50
CA TYR A 68 6.25 1.96 -16.05
C TYR A 68 5.26 0.82 -15.79
N PHE A 69 5.69 -0.21 -15.06
CA PHE A 69 4.88 -1.40 -14.88
C PHE A 69 4.77 -1.82 -13.41
N THR A 70 3.54 -1.89 -12.89
CA THR A 70 3.30 -2.43 -11.56
C THR A 70 3.14 -3.94 -11.61
N ILE A 71 4.11 -4.67 -11.01
CA ILE A 71 4.16 -6.13 -11.07
C ILE A 71 3.22 -6.79 -10.07
N SER A 72 2.69 -7.97 -10.46
CA SER A 72 1.80 -8.76 -9.63
C SER A 72 2.53 -9.59 -8.58
N GLN A 73 1.91 -9.77 -7.43
CA GLN A 73 2.37 -10.66 -6.37
C GLN A 73 1.50 -11.93 -6.25
N THR A 74 0.97 -12.43 -7.38
CA THR A 74 0.24 -13.70 -7.47
C THR A 74 0.79 -14.56 -8.61
N LYS A 75 0.70 -15.90 -8.49
CA LYS A 75 1.18 -16.83 -9.53
C LYS A 75 0.58 -16.56 -10.90
N GLY A 76 -0.75 -16.41 -10.96
CA GLY A 76 -1.46 -16.16 -12.23
C GLY A 76 -1.17 -14.78 -12.81
N GLY A 77 -1.12 -13.75 -11.95
CA GLY A 77 -0.74 -12.40 -12.37
C GLY A 77 0.69 -12.35 -12.91
N ASN A 78 1.60 -13.07 -12.29
CA ASN A 78 2.98 -13.17 -12.75
C ASN A 78 3.12 -13.82 -14.14
N LEU A 79 2.31 -14.81 -14.49
CA LEU A 79 2.29 -15.38 -15.84
C LEU A 79 1.94 -14.32 -16.89
N ARG A 80 0.94 -13.48 -16.62
CA ARG A 80 0.59 -12.33 -17.44
C ARG A 80 1.79 -11.38 -17.57
N ASP A 81 2.45 -11.09 -16.45
CA ASP A 81 3.58 -10.16 -16.39
C ASP A 81 4.76 -10.68 -17.23
N LEU A 82 5.05 -11.99 -17.17
CA LEU A 82 6.09 -12.63 -18.02
C LEU A 82 5.81 -12.49 -19.51
N VAL A 83 4.55 -12.59 -19.93
CA VAL A 83 4.17 -12.39 -21.35
C VAL A 83 4.42 -10.93 -21.74
N ILE A 84 4.05 -9.97 -20.88
CA ILE A 84 4.31 -8.53 -21.13
C ILE A 84 5.79 -8.25 -21.18
N PHE A 85 6.60 -8.77 -20.23
CA PHE A 85 8.05 -8.61 -20.27
C PHE A 85 8.67 -9.17 -21.57
N LYS A 86 8.20 -10.33 -22.02
CA LYS A 86 8.65 -10.92 -23.27
C LYS A 86 8.32 -10.06 -24.48
N LEU A 87 7.14 -9.47 -24.51
CA LEU A 87 6.74 -8.54 -25.57
C LEU A 87 7.63 -7.30 -25.60
N LEU A 88 7.86 -6.67 -24.43
CA LEU A 88 8.71 -5.49 -24.30
C LEU A 88 10.17 -5.80 -24.69
N GLU A 89 10.69 -6.96 -24.27
CA GLU A 89 12.03 -7.45 -24.65
C GLU A 89 12.17 -7.58 -26.18
N LEU A 90 11.22 -8.26 -26.82
CA LEU A 90 11.24 -8.48 -28.29
C LEU A 90 11.19 -7.16 -29.09
N GLN A 91 10.60 -6.13 -28.50
CA GLN A 91 10.51 -4.81 -29.11
C GLN A 91 11.59 -3.83 -28.63
N HIS A 92 12.59 -4.32 -27.87
CA HIS A 92 13.68 -3.52 -27.30
C HIS A 92 13.21 -2.28 -26.50
N LYS A 93 12.08 -2.43 -25.80
CA LYS A 93 11.48 -1.34 -25.03
C LYS A 93 12.05 -1.27 -23.62
N LYS A 94 12.31 -0.05 -23.14
CA LYS A 94 12.73 0.20 -21.75
C LYS A 94 11.56 -0.02 -20.81
N CYS A 95 11.77 -0.79 -19.75
CA CYS A 95 10.75 -1.05 -18.74
C CYS A 95 11.31 -0.89 -17.34
N LEU A 96 10.61 -0.09 -16.52
CA LEU A 96 10.87 0.11 -15.11
C LEU A 96 9.71 -0.53 -14.34
N ILE A 97 10.00 -1.53 -13.52
CA ILE A 97 8.98 -2.15 -12.68
C ILE A 97 8.85 -1.45 -11.33
N HIS A 98 7.65 -1.39 -10.78
CA HIS A 98 7.40 -0.89 -9.44
C HIS A 98 6.68 -1.94 -8.60
N LEU A 99 7.29 -2.30 -7.47
CA LEU A 99 6.77 -3.26 -6.52
C LEU A 99 6.19 -2.54 -5.30
N HIS A 100 4.87 -2.66 -5.10
CA HIS A 100 4.15 -2.03 -3.99
C HIS A 100 3.94 -2.93 -2.77
N GLY A 101 4.58 -4.09 -2.70
CA GLY A 101 4.43 -5.02 -1.57
C GLY A 101 5.69 -5.81 -1.28
N GLY A 102 5.68 -6.57 -0.17
CA GLY A 102 6.84 -7.30 0.34
C GLY A 102 6.96 -8.77 -0.10
N TYR A 103 5.88 -9.34 -0.71
CA TYR A 103 5.77 -10.79 -0.87
C TYR A 103 6.46 -11.37 -2.12
N TYR A 104 6.91 -10.53 -3.04
CA TYR A 104 7.35 -10.98 -4.37
C TYR A 104 8.50 -11.99 -4.33
N ARG A 105 9.48 -11.82 -3.43
CA ARG A 105 10.61 -12.75 -3.26
C ARG A 105 10.12 -14.13 -2.82
N GLN A 106 9.27 -14.17 -1.80
CA GLN A 106 8.64 -15.39 -1.31
C GLN A 106 7.84 -16.09 -2.41
N LEU A 107 7.05 -15.33 -3.16
CA LEU A 107 6.28 -15.85 -4.29
C LEU A 107 7.17 -16.52 -5.34
N VAL A 108 8.26 -15.85 -5.75
CA VAL A 108 9.14 -16.34 -6.82
C VAL A 108 9.95 -17.56 -6.38
N ASP A 109 10.53 -17.51 -5.20
CA ASP A 109 11.47 -18.55 -4.77
C ASP A 109 10.79 -19.81 -4.20
N ASN A 110 9.64 -19.63 -3.52
CA ASN A 110 9.00 -20.73 -2.79
C ASN A 110 7.66 -21.18 -3.40
N ASP A 111 6.87 -20.26 -3.95
CA ASP A 111 5.51 -20.60 -4.37
C ASP A 111 5.40 -20.94 -5.86
N MET A 112 6.32 -20.46 -6.68
CA MET A 112 6.30 -20.69 -8.12
C MET A 112 6.92 -22.05 -8.51
N ALA A 113 6.42 -22.63 -9.60
CA ALA A 113 7.07 -23.76 -10.24
C ALA A 113 8.48 -23.37 -10.71
N GLY A 114 9.43 -24.33 -10.71
CA GLY A 114 10.83 -24.07 -11.03
C GLY A 114 11.07 -23.41 -12.41
N TRP A 115 10.27 -23.75 -13.41
CA TRP A 115 10.34 -23.10 -14.72
C TRP A 115 9.88 -21.64 -14.68
N GLN A 116 8.82 -21.33 -13.92
CA GLN A 116 8.29 -19.98 -13.78
C GLN A 116 9.29 -19.09 -13.01
N ARG A 117 9.90 -19.62 -11.94
CA ARG A 117 10.99 -18.97 -11.20
C ARG A 117 12.15 -18.61 -12.14
N LYS A 118 12.65 -19.60 -12.91
CA LYS A 118 13.75 -19.36 -13.88
C LYS A 118 13.37 -18.29 -14.91
N ALA A 119 12.14 -18.32 -15.42
CA ALA A 119 11.64 -17.31 -16.34
C ALA A 119 11.63 -15.91 -15.73
N ASN A 120 11.22 -15.77 -14.45
CA ASN A 120 11.24 -14.50 -13.73
C ASN A 120 12.64 -13.93 -13.59
N TYR A 121 13.60 -14.71 -13.08
CA TYR A 121 14.98 -14.26 -12.94
C TYR A 121 15.53 -13.78 -14.29
N LYS A 122 15.28 -14.53 -15.37
CA LYS A 122 15.73 -14.17 -16.72
C LYS A 122 15.06 -12.90 -17.25
N ALA A 123 13.75 -12.73 -17.00
CA ALA A 123 12.99 -11.59 -17.48
C ALA A 123 13.39 -10.31 -16.75
N ILE A 124 13.40 -10.33 -15.39
CA ILE A 124 13.71 -9.17 -14.56
C ILE A 124 15.14 -8.66 -14.81
N LYS A 125 16.10 -9.56 -14.98
CA LYS A 125 17.50 -9.19 -15.32
C LYS A 125 17.62 -8.28 -16.55
N LYS A 126 16.67 -8.37 -17.50
CA LYS A 126 16.66 -7.62 -18.76
C LYS A 126 15.93 -6.30 -18.68
N LEU A 127 15.22 -6.03 -17.57
CA LEU A 127 14.50 -4.77 -17.37
C LEU A 127 15.47 -3.62 -17.13
N SER A 128 15.00 -2.39 -17.36
CA SER A 128 15.80 -1.18 -17.16
C SER A 128 16.04 -0.87 -15.69
N GLY A 129 15.14 -1.28 -14.81
CA GLY A 129 15.26 -1.07 -13.37
C GLY A 129 14.03 -1.55 -12.59
N ALA A 130 14.13 -1.47 -11.28
CA ALA A 130 13.04 -1.74 -10.35
C ALA A 130 12.90 -0.61 -9.33
N ILE A 131 11.68 -0.27 -8.97
CA ILE A 131 11.36 0.64 -7.88
C ILE A 131 10.81 -0.19 -6.72
N VAL A 132 11.30 0.09 -5.51
CA VAL A 132 10.84 -0.48 -4.24
C VAL A 132 10.55 0.64 -3.24
N LEU A 133 9.72 0.35 -2.22
CA LEU A 133 9.21 1.35 -1.28
C LEU A 133 10.17 1.67 -0.13
N SER A 134 11.25 0.91 0.05
CA SER A 134 12.27 1.17 1.09
C SER A 134 13.57 0.44 0.77
N ASN A 135 14.66 0.86 1.43
CA ASN A 135 15.96 0.20 1.30
C ASN A 135 15.93 -1.27 1.72
N SER A 136 15.15 -1.62 2.75
CA SER A 136 15.00 -3.01 3.20
C SER A 136 14.36 -3.93 2.17
N LEU A 137 13.56 -3.38 1.24
CA LEU A 137 12.89 -4.12 0.18
C LEU A 137 13.77 -4.37 -1.07
N LYS A 138 14.94 -3.73 -1.18
CA LYS A 138 15.89 -3.99 -2.27
C LYS A 138 16.26 -5.46 -2.38
N LYS A 139 16.44 -6.14 -1.22
CA LYS A 139 16.76 -7.59 -1.17
C LYS A 139 15.73 -8.49 -1.87
N ILE A 140 14.52 -8.00 -2.15
CA ILE A 140 13.52 -8.74 -2.92
C ILE A 140 14.05 -9.07 -4.32
N PHE A 141 14.83 -8.18 -4.90
CA PHE A 141 15.39 -8.34 -6.25
C PHE A 141 16.84 -8.80 -6.27
N GLU A 142 17.42 -9.15 -5.12
CA GLU A 142 18.79 -9.68 -5.02
C GLU A 142 18.98 -10.91 -5.93
N GLY A 143 20.01 -10.88 -6.82
CA GLY A 143 20.25 -11.90 -7.83
C GLY A 143 19.32 -11.88 -9.04
N MET A 144 18.28 -11.02 -9.06
CA MET A 144 17.39 -10.81 -10.20
C MET A 144 17.79 -9.59 -11.04
N ILE A 145 18.24 -8.51 -10.39
CA ILE A 145 18.65 -7.26 -11.04
C ILE A 145 19.81 -6.66 -10.23
N ASP A 146 20.67 -5.90 -10.89
CA ASP A 146 21.83 -5.27 -10.24
C ASP A 146 21.36 -4.13 -9.31
N ASP A 147 22.02 -3.95 -8.16
CA ASP A 147 21.56 -3.04 -7.09
C ASP A 147 21.55 -1.56 -7.53
N ASP A 148 22.46 -1.17 -8.44
CA ASP A 148 22.52 0.16 -9.04
C ASP A 148 21.30 0.51 -9.92
N ARG A 149 20.52 -0.49 -10.29
CA ARG A 149 19.25 -0.35 -11.03
C ARG A 149 18.00 -0.52 -10.15
N ILE A 150 18.16 -0.57 -8.82
CA ILE A 150 17.05 -0.62 -7.86
C ILE A 150 16.91 0.73 -7.17
N PHE A 151 15.80 1.41 -7.45
CA PHE A 151 15.49 2.73 -6.94
C PHE A 151 14.55 2.63 -5.74
N VAL A 152 14.76 3.47 -4.73
CA VAL A 152 13.86 3.57 -3.58
C VAL A 152 12.99 4.79 -3.75
N VAL A 153 11.67 4.58 -3.81
CA VAL A 153 10.66 5.63 -3.83
C VAL A 153 9.62 5.27 -2.78
N GLU A 154 9.67 5.96 -1.66
CA GLU A 154 8.77 5.72 -0.54
C GLU A 154 7.34 6.18 -0.88
N ASN A 155 6.34 5.50 -0.28
CA ASN A 155 4.97 6.00 -0.34
C ASN A 155 4.87 7.35 0.39
N CYS A 156 4.02 8.23 -0.12
CA CYS A 156 3.67 9.48 0.54
C CYS A 156 2.20 9.46 0.99
N VAL A 157 1.89 10.32 1.94
CA VAL A 157 0.51 10.61 2.35
C VAL A 157 -0.08 11.70 1.43
N ASP A 158 -1.39 11.68 1.20
CA ASP A 158 -2.08 12.77 0.51
C ASP A 158 -2.01 14.05 1.36
N ASP A 159 -1.71 15.19 0.73
CA ASP A 159 -1.57 16.50 1.40
C ASP A 159 -2.82 16.88 2.22
N GLN A 160 -4.01 16.45 1.80
CA GLN A 160 -5.26 16.68 2.53
C GLN A 160 -5.27 16.11 3.96
N TYR A 161 -4.38 15.17 4.28
CA TYR A 161 -4.27 14.58 5.62
C TYR A 161 -3.14 15.18 6.44
N LEU A 162 -2.30 16.03 5.84
CA LEU A 162 -1.23 16.69 6.55
C LEU A 162 -1.81 17.75 7.49
N LEU A 163 -1.26 17.83 8.69
CA LEU A 163 -1.52 18.93 9.62
C LEU A 163 -0.60 20.10 9.26
N THR A 164 -1.10 21.31 9.41
CA THR A 164 -0.27 22.52 9.34
C THR A 164 0.65 22.60 10.57
N ASP A 165 1.72 23.39 10.47
CA ASP A 165 2.62 23.61 11.61
C ASP A 165 1.87 24.14 12.83
N GLN A 166 0.91 25.05 12.62
CA GLN A 166 0.04 25.56 13.69
C GLN A 166 -0.78 24.46 14.36
N GLU A 167 -1.41 23.56 13.55
CA GLU A 167 -2.20 22.44 14.11
C GLU A 167 -1.32 21.45 14.86
N ILE A 168 -0.08 21.24 14.43
CA ILE A 168 0.89 20.42 15.14
C ILE A 168 1.26 21.05 16.49
N GLU A 169 1.54 22.37 16.52
CA GLU A 169 1.82 23.08 17.78
C GLU A 169 0.64 23.04 18.74
N GLU A 170 -0.59 23.26 18.26
CA GLU A 170 -1.81 23.18 19.05
C GLU A 170 -2.00 21.77 19.63
N LYS A 171 -1.79 20.74 18.83
CA LYS A 171 -1.86 19.34 19.24
C LYS A 171 -0.82 18.99 20.31
N LEU A 172 0.41 19.47 20.16
CA LEU A 172 1.48 19.25 21.15
C LEU A 172 1.18 19.95 22.47
N LYS A 173 0.63 21.17 22.44
CA LYS A 173 0.18 21.88 23.67
C LYS A 173 -0.98 21.17 24.35
N ALA A 174 -1.93 20.65 23.56
CA ALA A 174 -3.07 19.90 24.12
C ALA A 174 -2.60 18.61 24.80
N LEU A 175 -1.58 17.94 24.28
CA LEU A 175 -1.01 16.70 24.84
C LEU A 175 -0.58 16.84 26.31
N GLU A 176 -0.08 18.02 26.74
CA GLU A 176 0.37 18.27 28.12
C GLU A 176 -0.77 18.12 29.15
N ASN A 177 -2.03 18.34 28.71
CA ASN A 177 -3.22 18.29 29.54
C ASN A 177 -4.12 17.08 29.26
N GLU A 178 -3.75 16.25 28.28
CA GLU A 178 -4.55 15.11 27.84
C GLU A 178 -4.40 13.95 28.84
N LYS A 179 -5.52 13.58 29.49
CA LYS A 179 -5.53 12.49 30.48
C LYS A 179 -5.64 11.11 29.81
N VAL A 180 -6.31 11.04 28.66
CA VAL A 180 -6.58 9.80 27.93
C VAL A 180 -6.07 9.93 26.50
N LEU A 181 -5.00 9.24 26.19
CA LEU A 181 -4.42 9.25 24.85
C LEU A 181 -5.20 8.33 23.91
N HIS A 182 -5.52 8.83 22.73
CA HIS A 182 -6.16 8.08 21.67
C HIS A 182 -5.13 7.31 20.84
N VAL A 183 -5.32 5.98 20.74
CA VAL A 183 -4.50 5.04 19.96
C VAL A 183 -5.27 4.64 18.72
N LEU A 184 -4.82 5.02 17.54
CA LEU A 184 -5.48 4.71 16.27
C LEU A 184 -4.91 3.44 15.65
N TRP A 185 -5.80 2.50 15.31
CA TRP A 185 -5.57 1.45 14.34
C TRP A 185 -6.39 1.73 13.08
N LEU A 186 -5.73 1.90 11.93
CA LEU A 186 -6.38 2.26 10.67
C LEU A 186 -5.89 1.37 9.54
N SER A 187 -6.69 0.38 9.15
CA SER A 187 -6.42 -0.53 8.05
C SER A 187 -7.67 -1.36 7.70
N ASN A 188 -7.61 -2.18 6.63
CA ASN A 188 -8.60 -3.24 6.45
C ASN A 188 -8.43 -4.30 7.56
N PHE A 189 -9.54 -4.75 8.14
CA PHE A 189 -9.56 -5.78 9.18
C PHE A 189 -9.23 -7.13 8.55
N ILE A 190 -7.94 -7.44 8.57
CA ILE A 190 -7.32 -8.72 8.24
C ILE A 190 -6.50 -9.11 9.46
N ARG A 191 -6.65 -10.32 9.98
CA ARG A 191 -6.02 -10.76 11.23
C ARG A 191 -4.52 -10.47 11.27
N SER A 192 -3.83 -10.75 10.19
CA SER A 192 -2.37 -10.53 10.09
C SER A 192 -1.96 -9.04 10.06
N LYS A 193 -2.89 -8.10 9.93
CA LYS A 193 -2.63 -6.65 10.11
C LYS A 193 -2.66 -6.20 11.58
N GLY A 194 -2.96 -7.12 12.48
CA GLY A 194 -2.67 -6.98 13.90
C GLY A 194 -3.71 -6.20 14.70
N TYR A 195 -4.94 -6.00 14.21
CA TYR A 195 -5.99 -5.36 15.00
C TYR A 195 -6.31 -6.13 16.29
N SER A 196 -6.16 -7.46 16.28
CA SER A 196 -6.35 -8.29 17.47
C SER A 196 -5.36 -7.97 18.58
N PHE A 197 -4.10 -7.64 18.25
CA PHE A 197 -3.14 -7.19 19.27
C PHE A 197 -3.52 -5.85 19.88
N VAL A 198 -4.12 -4.96 19.09
CA VAL A 198 -4.60 -3.66 19.61
C VAL A 198 -5.83 -3.85 20.49
N LEU A 199 -6.70 -4.85 20.21
CA LEU A 199 -7.78 -5.25 21.13
C LEU A 199 -7.23 -5.84 22.43
N GLU A 200 -6.17 -6.64 22.38
CA GLU A 200 -5.47 -7.14 23.58
C GLU A 200 -4.88 -5.99 24.42
N MET A 201 -4.36 -4.94 23.77
CA MET A 201 -3.92 -3.73 24.48
C MET A 201 -5.08 -3.02 25.17
N ALA A 202 -6.26 -2.93 24.53
CA ALA A 202 -7.45 -2.35 25.14
C ALA A 202 -7.92 -3.17 26.36
N LYS A 203 -7.86 -4.50 26.27
CA LYS A 203 -8.17 -5.38 27.41
C LYS A 203 -7.18 -5.17 28.57
N ALA A 204 -5.87 -5.12 28.29
CA ALA A 204 -4.85 -4.88 29.29
C ALA A 204 -5.03 -3.49 29.98
N GLU A 205 -5.42 -2.47 29.23
CA GLU A 205 -5.74 -1.16 29.80
C GLU A 205 -6.96 -1.23 30.75
N LYS A 206 -8.01 -1.94 30.34
CA LYS A 206 -9.18 -2.16 31.21
C LYS A 206 -8.79 -2.90 32.50
N GLU A 207 -8.05 -4.01 32.39
CA GLU A 207 -7.59 -4.78 33.56
C GLU A 207 -6.74 -3.92 34.50
N ARG A 208 -5.92 -3.03 33.98
CA ARG A 208 -5.14 -2.06 34.77
C ARG A 208 -6.03 -1.06 35.50
N VAL A 209 -7.11 -0.59 34.86
CA VAL A 209 -8.08 0.33 35.46
C VAL A 209 -8.92 -0.40 36.54
N ASP A 210 -9.38 -1.61 36.25
CA ASP A 210 -10.11 -2.43 37.20
C ASP A 210 -9.28 -2.76 38.48
N ALA A 211 -7.96 -2.79 38.34
CA ALA A 211 -7.02 -2.93 39.45
C ALA A 211 -6.74 -1.59 40.20
N GLY A 212 -7.47 -0.52 39.92
CA GLY A 212 -7.37 0.78 40.57
C GLY A 212 -6.46 1.79 39.88
N GLY A 213 -6.01 1.53 38.67
CA GLY A 213 -5.28 2.49 37.87
C GLY A 213 -6.19 3.52 37.20
N GLU A 214 -5.67 4.70 36.87
CA GLU A 214 -6.41 5.69 36.09
C GLU A 214 -6.42 5.29 34.60
N LYS A 215 -7.53 5.52 33.88
CA LYS A 215 -7.61 5.30 32.43
C LYS A 215 -6.64 6.23 31.70
N ARG A 216 -5.75 5.64 30.87
CA ARG A 216 -4.72 6.37 30.10
C ARG A 216 -4.91 6.27 28.59
N PHE A 217 -5.59 5.22 28.12
CA PHE A 217 -5.72 4.97 26.69
C PHE A 217 -7.16 4.70 26.27
N HIS A 218 -7.49 5.18 25.09
CA HIS A 218 -8.69 4.81 24.34
C HIS A 218 -8.28 4.36 22.95
N PHE A 219 -8.92 3.31 22.43
CA PHE A 219 -8.51 2.67 21.18
C PHE A 219 -9.53 2.91 20.07
N ASP A 220 -9.10 3.64 19.06
CA ASP A 220 -9.91 4.02 17.90
C ASP A 220 -9.58 3.08 16.73
N PHE A 221 -10.60 2.43 16.18
CA PHE A 221 -10.43 1.52 15.04
C PHE A 221 -11.18 2.04 13.84
N ALA A 222 -10.53 2.02 12.66
CA ALA A 222 -11.17 2.39 11.41
C ALA A 222 -10.70 1.50 10.25
N GLY A 223 -11.63 1.18 9.35
CA GLY A 223 -11.38 0.39 8.15
C GLY A 223 -12.52 -0.56 7.83
N LYS A 224 -12.37 -1.27 6.71
CA LYS A 224 -13.35 -2.26 6.23
C LYS A 224 -13.00 -3.65 6.76
N PHE A 225 -13.99 -4.39 7.24
CA PHE A 225 -13.82 -5.83 7.46
C PHE A 225 -13.62 -6.55 6.13
N PHE A 226 -12.60 -7.39 6.06
CA PHE A 226 -12.27 -8.14 4.85
C PHE A 226 -13.22 -9.33 4.66
N GLU A 227 -13.57 -9.98 5.78
CA GLU A 227 -14.50 -11.10 5.87
C GLU A 227 -15.46 -10.88 7.05
N ASP A 228 -16.66 -11.48 6.99
CA ASP A 228 -17.66 -11.40 8.07
C ASP A 228 -17.12 -12.00 9.38
N SER A 229 -16.32 -13.06 9.29
CA SER A 229 -15.65 -13.70 10.44
C SER A 229 -14.74 -12.75 11.22
N GLU A 230 -14.11 -11.76 10.55
CA GLU A 230 -13.30 -10.75 11.22
C GLU A 230 -14.15 -9.74 11.97
N LYS A 231 -15.34 -9.43 11.44
CA LYS A 231 -16.33 -8.59 12.12
C LYS A 231 -16.88 -9.28 13.38
N ASP A 232 -17.31 -10.52 13.22
CA ASP A 232 -17.86 -11.32 14.32
C ASP A 232 -16.84 -11.45 15.47
N TYR A 233 -15.57 -11.72 15.12
CA TYR A 233 -14.49 -11.77 16.12
C TYR A 233 -14.30 -10.44 16.83
N PHE A 234 -14.25 -9.32 16.10
CA PHE A 234 -14.02 -7.99 16.66
C PHE A 234 -15.13 -7.61 17.64
N GLU A 235 -16.39 -7.78 17.21
CA GLU A 235 -17.57 -7.44 18.03
C GLU A 235 -17.70 -8.36 19.25
N SER A 236 -17.49 -9.67 19.08
CA SER A 236 -17.53 -10.63 20.18
C SER A 236 -16.43 -10.35 21.22
N TYR A 237 -15.21 -10.06 20.76
CA TYR A 237 -14.09 -9.78 21.65
C TYR A 237 -14.34 -8.56 22.53
N ILE A 238 -14.90 -7.48 21.96
CA ILE A 238 -15.27 -6.27 22.69
C ILE A 238 -16.31 -6.60 23.77
N LYS A 239 -17.38 -7.29 23.39
CA LYS A 239 -18.48 -7.65 24.28
C LYS A 239 -18.05 -8.59 25.41
N GLU A 240 -17.32 -9.66 25.08
CA GLU A 240 -16.88 -10.67 26.04
C GLU A 240 -15.91 -10.12 27.10
N ASN A 241 -15.13 -9.09 26.73
CA ASN A 241 -14.16 -8.46 27.61
C ASN A 241 -14.64 -7.12 28.18
N GLY A 242 -15.87 -6.67 27.88
CA GLY A 242 -16.45 -5.40 28.39
C GLY A 242 -15.65 -4.18 27.97
N LEU A 243 -15.27 -4.09 26.69
CA LEU A 243 -14.38 -3.05 26.17
C LEU A 243 -15.12 -1.86 25.53
N GLU A 244 -16.44 -1.76 25.67
CA GLU A 244 -17.28 -0.76 24.98
C GLU A 244 -16.87 0.67 25.33
N GLU A 245 -16.36 0.90 26.55
CA GLU A 245 -15.86 2.22 26.98
C GLU A 245 -14.41 2.49 26.58
N TYR A 246 -13.68 1.47 26.11
CA TYR A 246 -12.26 1.55 25.74
C TYR A 246 -12.02 1.54 24.24
N VAL A 247 -13.00 1.09 23.45
CA VAL A 247 -12.89 0.90 22.01
C VAL A 247 -13.96 1.65 21.26
N THR A 248 -13.60 2.36 20.21
CA THR A 248 -14.54 2.96 19.25
C THR A 248 -14.23 2.46 17.85
N TYR A 249 -15.25 1.99 17.12
CA TYR A 249 -15.15 1.63 15.71
C TYR A 249 -15.84 2.68 14.84
N TYR A 250 -15.09 3.25 13.90
CA TYR A 250 -15.54 4.35 13.02
C TYR A 250 -16.03 3.88 11.64
N GLY A 251 -15.95 2.58 11.34
CA GLY A 251 -16.24 2.10 10.00
C GLY A 251 -15.16 2.48 8.98
N ILE A 252 -15.56 2.61 7.72
CA ILE A 252 -14.69 3.05 6.63
C ILE A 252 -14.61 4.56 6.66
N VAL A 253 -13.45 5.12 6.89
CA VAL A 253 -13.22 6.57 6.96
C VAL A 253 -12.44 7.07 5.72
N GLY A 254 -12.77 8.28 5.29
CA GLY A 254 -12.10 8.98 4.18
C GLY A 254 -12.28 10.49 4.28
N GLY A 255 -11.59 11.26 3.44
CA GLY A 255 -11.69 12.72 3.42
C GLY A 255 -11.50 13.36 4.80
N GLU A 256 -12.36 14.31 5.13
CA GLU A 256 -12.28 15.06 6.39
C GLU A 256 -12.41 14.18 7.64
N GLN A 257 -13.29 13.18 7.63
CA GLN A 257 -13.45 12.27 8.76
C GLN A 257 -12.14 11.53 9.10
N LYS A 258 -11.40 11.10 8.08
CA LYS A 258 -10.08 10.47 8.27
C LYS A 258 -9.08 11.48 8.81
N ARG A 259 -9.08 12.70 8.29
CA ARG A 259 -8.20 13.78 8.74
C ARG A 259 -8.42 14.11 10.21
N GLU A 260 -9.68 14.30 10.62
CA GLU A 260 -10.02 14.57 12.02
C GLU A 260 -9.63 13.40 12.94
N LEU A 261 -9.81 12.15 12.48
CA LEU A 261 -9.39 10.99 13.28
C LEU A 261 -7.86 10.96 13.47
N LEU A 262 -7.08 11.25 12.43
CA LEU A 262 -5.62 11.38 12.49
C LEU A 262 -5.19 12.54 13.39
N LYS A 263 -5.92 13.67 13.34
CA LYS A 263 -5.69 14.84 14.21
C LYS A 263 -5.97 14.52 15.69
N LYS A 264 -7.04 13.79 15.98
CA LYS A 264 -7.43 13.39 17.33
C LYS A 264 -6.43 12.45 17.99
N CYS A 265 -5.89 11.49 17.25
CA CYS A 265 -5.07 10.41 17.82
C CYS A 265 -3.60 10.81 17.95
N TYR A 266 -2.99 10.47 19.10
CA TYR A 266 -1.57 10.74 19.37
C TYR A 266 -0.66 9.56 19.03
N ILE A 267 -1.21 8.35 18.99
CA ILE A 267 -0.47 7.12 18.77
C ILE A 267 -1.10 6.39 17.58
N PHE A 268 -0.27 5.96 16.65
CA PHE A 268 -0.69 5.06 15.57
C PHE A 268 -0.13 3.67 15.83
N ALA A 269 -1.00 2.66 15.91
CA ALA A 269 -0.63 1.28 16.17
C ALA A 269 -1.00 0.37 14.99
N LEU A 270 -0.01 -0.12 14.27
CA LEU A 270 -0.19 -1.10 13.18
C LEU A 270 0.82 -2.25 13.36
N PRO A 271 0.60 -3.18 14.31
CA PRO A 271 1.48 -4.32 14.55
C PRO A 271 1.29 -5.41 13.48
N THR A 272 1.51 -5.04 12.23
CA THR A 272 1.26 -5.89 11.06
C THR A 272 2.30 -7.00 10.91
N ARG A 273 1.82 -8.20 10.57
CA ARG A 273 2.60 -9.34 10.06
C ARG A 273 2.08 -9.77 8.69
N TYR A 274 1.37 -8.86 8.01
CA TYR A 274 0.78 -9.14 6.71
C TYR A 274 1.86 -9.33 5.65
N PRO A 275 1.96 -10.51 5.00
CA PRO A 275 3.08 -10.83 4.11
C PRO A 275 3.22 -9.89 2.90
N ASN A 276 2.10 -9.35 2.43
CA ASN A 276 2.08 -8.43 1.29
C ASN A 276 2.33 -6.96 1.70
N GLU A 277 2.58 -6.66 2.98
CA GLU A 277 2.89 -5.30 3.39
C GLU A 277 4.23 -4.86 2.78
N GLY A 278 4.19 -3.81 1.98
CA GLY A 278 5.41 -3.21 1.43
C GLY A 278 5.95 -2.14 2.36
N GLN A 279 5.17 -1.10 2.51
CA GLN A 279 5.43 0.00 3.44
C GLN A 279 4.08 0.52 3.91
N ALA A 280 3.85 0.51 5.23
CA ALA A 280 2.73 1.24 5.79
C ALA A 280 2.90 2.73 5.45
N LEU A 281 1.80 3.39 5.05
CA LEU A 281 1.84 4.84 4.86
C LEU A 281 2.31 5.47 6.16
N LYS A 282 3.40 6.23 6.08
CA LYS A 282 3.79 7.11 7.18
C LYS A 282 2.72 8.20 7.29
N ILE A 283 2.15 8.33 8.46
CA ILE A 283 1.16 9.35 8.80
C ILE A 283 1.85 10.46 9.53
#